data_58f86a513e520ee2d2bc603e4faabae1
#
_entry.id   58f86a513e520ee2d2bc603e4faabae1
#
_cell.length_a   1.000
_cell.length_b   1.000
_cell.length_c   1.000
_cell.angle_alpha   90.00
_cell.angle_beta   90.00
_cell.angle_gamma   90.00
#
_symmetry.space_group_name_H-M   'P 1'
#
loop_
_entity.id
_entity.type
_entity.pdbx_description
1 polymer ?
#
loop_
_entity_poly.entity_id
_entity_poly.type
_entity_poly.pdbx_seq_one_letter_code
_entity_poly.pdbx_strand_id
1 'polypeptide(L)'
;MAARHRMEATKSAILSLLRDSYIHRDSVGLIAFRKESAEVLLPFTRSVERAERLLASMPTGGKTPLAHGLCMAYTMCDRLLRAHRAERIQIICITDGRATSGDSEDPVAEAKQWARILGTLPVDCIVIDTETGFIKLGLAKELCKLMNGSYYAMDTITADGILRVSRR
;
A
#
# COMPACT_ATOMS: atom_id res chain seq x y z
N MET A 1 -3.25 -5.97 21.94
CA MET A 1 -3.22 -4.50 22.02
C MET A 1 -2.39 -3.85 20.92
N ALA A 2 -1.14 -4.19 20.75
CA ALA A 2 -0.27 -3.55 19.73
C ALA A 2 -0.77 -3.66 18.27
N ALA A 3 -1.30 -4.81 17.85
CA ALA A 3 -1.81 -5.01 16.48
C ALA A 3 -3.05 -4.14 16.18
N ARG A 4 -3.94 -3.98 17.16
CA ARG A 4 -5.12 -3.12 17.03
C ARG A 4 -4.73 -1.65 16.91
N HIS A 5 -3.78 -1.22 17.72
CA HIS A 5 -3.28 0.17 17.69
C HIS A 5 -2.60 0.50 16.35
N ARG A 6 -1.82 -0.44 15.80
CA ARG A 6 -1.22 -0.28 14.46
C ARG A 6 -2.27 -0.13 13.37
N MET A 7 -3.31 -0.96 13.41
CA MET A 7 -4.38 -0.90 12.41
C MET A 7 -5.16 0.42 12.49
N GLU A 8 -5.40 0.94 13.68
CA GLU A 8 -6.05 2.24 13.86
C GLU A 8 -5.17 3.38 13.32
N ALA A 9 -3.86 3.34 13.59
CA ALA A 9 -2.90 4.28 13.03
C ALA A 9 -2.84 4.20 11.50
N THR A 10 -2.83 2.98 10.94
CA THR A 10 -2.86 2.75 9.50
C THR A 10 -4.13 3.30 8.87
N LYS A 11 -5.30 3.02 9.43
CA LYS A 11 -6.57 3.57 8.95
C LYS A 11 -6.60 5.09 9.00
N SER A 12 -6.10 5.68 10.08
CA SER A 12 -6.00 7.13 10.24
C SER A 12 -5.09 7.76 9.18
N ALA A 13 -3.95 7.14 8.89
CA ALA A 13 -3.04 7.60 7.84
C ALA A 13 -3.70 7.54 6.45
N ILE A 14 -4.40 6.45 6.14
CA ILE A 14 -5.11 6.30 4.86
C ILE A 14 -6.22 7.36 4.75
N LEU A 15 -6.99 7.60 5.81
CA LEU A 15 -8.03 8.63 5.82
C LEU A 15 -7.45 10.03 5.56
N SER A 16 -6.30 10.35 6.14
CA SER A 16 -5.62 11.63 5.89
C SER A 16 -5.21 11.76 4.43
N LEU A 17 -4.65 10.71 3.83
CA LEU A 17 -4.30 10.68 2.41
C LEU A 17 -5.52 10.84 1.49
N LEU A 18 -6.63 10.20 1.83
CA LEU A 18 -7.87 10.30 1.05
C LEU A 18 -8.46 11.71 1.10
N ARG A 19 -8.48 12.35 2.26
CA ARG A 19 -8.95 13.75 2.41
C ARG A 19 -8.09 14.72 1.64
N ASP A 20 -6.78 14.53 1.69
CA ASP A 20 -5.83 15.33 0.94
C ASP A 20 -6.02 15.17 -0.58
N SER A 21 -6.19 13.94 -1.06
CA SER A 21 -6.50 13.64 -2.46
C SER A 21 -7.81 14.31 -2.93
N TYR A 22 -8.82 14.37 -2.06
CA TYR A 22 -10.07 15.07 -2.36
C TYR A 22 -9.86 16.58 -2.57
N ILE A 23 -9.08 17.22 -1.68
CA ILE A 23 -8.76 18.66 -1.79
C ILE A 23 -8.07 18.96 -3.12
N HIS A 24 -7.20 18.07 -3.59
CA HIS A 24 -6.43 18.24 -4.82
C HIS A 24 -7.12 17.64 -6.07
N ARG A 25 -8.33 17.09 -5.91
CA ARG A 25 -9.11 16.45 -6.97
C ARG A 25 -8.44 15.25 -7.62
N ASP A 26 -7.56 14.56 -6.87
CA ASP A 26 -6.92 13.34 -7.33
C ASP A 26 -7.93 12.18 -7.35
N SER A 27 -7.69 11.21 -8.23
CA SER A 27 -8.41 9.94 -8.21
C SER A 27 -7.65 8.95 -7.33
N VAL A 28 -8.35 8.26 -6.44
CA VAL A 28 -7.78 7.27 -5.55
C VAL A 28 -8.37 5.90 -5.81
N GLY A 29 -7.53 4.87 -5.68
CA GLY A 29 -7.92 3.47 -5.62
C GLY A 29 -7.42 2.85 -4.32
N LEU A 30 -8.09 1.83 -3.84
CA LEU A 30 -7.71 1.12 -2.63
C LEU A 30 -7.69 -0.39 -2.87
N ILE A 31 -6.55 -0.99 -2.59
CA ILE A 31 -6.35 -2.44 -2.63
C ILE A 31 -6.13 -2.90 -1.19
N ALA A 32 -6.89 -3.89 -0.75
CA ALA A 32 -6.62 -4.62 0.47
C ALA A 32 -6.10 -6.01 0.15
N PHE A 33 -5.09 -6.45 0.87
CA PHE A 33 -4.56 -7.82 0.79
C PHE A 33 -4.58 -8.44 2.18
N ARG A 34 -5.38 -9.49 2.31
CA ARG A 34 -5.62 -10.19 3.58
C ARG A 34 -6.13 -11.60 3.34
N LYS A 35 -5.99 -12.47 4.34
CA LYS A 35 -6.37 -13.89 4.25
C LYS A 35 -5.55 -14.59 3.13
N GLU A 36 -6.18 -14.92 2.03
CA GLU A 36 -5.58 -15.72 0.95
C GLU A 36 -5.40 -14.93 -0.35
N SER A 37 -5.96 -13.70 -0.44
CA SER A 37 -5.96 -12.93 -1.69
C SER A 37 -5.93 -11.41 -1.47
N ALA A 38 -5.73 -10.69 -2.57
CA ALA A 38 -5.95 -9.25 -2.64
C ALA A 38 -7.29 -8.94 -3.31
N GLU A 39 -7.89 -7.83 -2.93
CA GLU A 39 -9.14 -7.32 -3.53
C GLU A 39 -9.08 -5.82 -3.75
N VAL A 40 -9.67 -5.34 -4.85
CA VAL A 40 -9.89 -3.91 -5.06
C VAL A 40 -11.09 -3.50 -4.25
N LEU A 41 -10.86 -2.88 -3.09
CA LEU A 41 -11.92 -2.34 -2.25
C LEU A 41 -12.56 -1.11 -2.88
N LEU A 42 -11.76 -0.29 -3.55
CA LEU A 42 -12.19 0.93 -4.18
C LEU A 42 -11.52 1.04 -5.55
N PRO A 43 -12.30 0.97 -6.66
CA PRO A 43 -11.80 1.36 -7.97
C PRO A 43 -11.44 2.84 -7.97
N PHE A 44 -10.64 3.29 -8.94
CA PHE A 44 -10.28 4.70 -9.05
C PHE A 44 -11.51 5.60 -9.03
N THR A 45 -11.56 6.49 -8.04
CA THR A 45 -12.68 7.41 -7.80
C THR A 45 -12.18 8.68 -7.11
N ARG A 46 -13.02 9.72 -7.17
CA ARG A 46 -12.84 10.95 -6.38
C ARG A 46 -13.74 10.99 -5.15
N SER A 47 -14.50 9.92 -4.87
CA SER A 47 -15.41 9.85 -3.72
C SER A 47 -14.70 9.34 -2.47
N VAL A 48 -14.31 10.26 -1.59
CA VAL A 48 -13.68 9.97 -0.31
C VAL A 48 -14.63 9.28 0.67
N GLU A 49 -15.90 9.67 0.67
CA GLU A 49 -16.92 9.12 1.58
C GLU A 49 -17.09 7.59 1.41
N ARG A 50 -16.98 7.10 0.16
CA ARG A 50 -17.04 5.66 -0.10
C ARG A 50 -15.82 4.95 0.47
N ALA A 51 -14.63 5.55 0.31
CA ALA A 51 -13.39 5.02 0.83
C ALA A 51 -13.40 4.98 2.38
N GLU A 52 -13.88 6.03 3.03
CA GLU A 52 -13.98 6.10 4.49
C GLU A 52 -14.88 4.99 5.05
N ARG A 53 -16.04 4.75 4.43
CA ARG A 53 -16.96 3.67 4.84
C ARG A 53 -16.33 2.29 4.70
N LEU A 54 -15.64 2.04 3.59
CA LEU A 54 -14.98 0.76 3.35
C LEU A 54 -13.84 0.50 4.34
N LEU A 55 -13.04 1.52 4.64
CA LEU A 55 -11.96 1.43 5.62
C LEU A 55 -12.49 1.19 7.03
N ALA A 56 -13.56 1.87 7.43
CA ALA A 56 -14.16 1.70 8.75
C ALA A 56 -14.63 0.26 8.98
N SER A 57 -15.20 -0.38 7.96
CA SER A 57 -15.70 -1.75 8.01
C SER A 57 -14.64 -2.82 7.77
N MET A 58 -13.41 -2.44 7.39
CA MET A 58 -12.34 -3.39 7.05
C MET A 58 -11.92 -4.21 8.27
N PRO A 59 -12.09 -5.54 8.24
CA PRO A 59 -11.67 -6.39 9.34
C PRO A 59 -10.16 -6.47 9.44
N THR A 60 -9.67 -6.73 10.64
CA THR A 60 -8.24 -6.81 10.97
C THR A 60 -7.80 -8.26 11.18
N GLY A 61 -6.54 -8.55 10.87
CA GLY A 61 -5.91 -9.85 11.13
C GLY A 61 -6.03 -10.85 9.97
N GLY A 62 -5.39 -11.97 10.14
CA GLY A 62 -5.28 -13.05 9.16
C GLY A 62 -3.92 -13.10 8.47
N LYS A 63 -3.81 -13.94 7.44
CA LYS A 63 -2.63 -14.05 6.60
C LYS A 63 -2.43 -12.78 5.76
N THR A 64 -1.20 -12.57 5.30
CA THR A 64 -0.82 -11.40 4.49
C THR A 64 -0.34 -11.85 3.11
N PRO A 65 -1.22 -11.89 2.10
CA PRO A 65 -0.86 -12.22 0.72
C PRO A 65 -0.27 -10.98 0.00
N LEU A 66 0.92 -10.58 0.42
CA LEU A 66 1.57 -9.36 -0.03
C LEU A 66 1.87 -9.39 -1.54
N ALA A 67 2.26 -10.55 -2.08
CA ALA A 67 2.49 -10.76 -3.50
C ALA A 67 1.22 -10.48 -4.33
N HIS A 68 0.06 -10.94 -3.87
CA HIS A 68 -1.22 -10.66 -4.53
C HIS A 68 -1.56 -9.18 -4.52
N GLY A 69 -1.26 -8.47 -3.42
CA GLY A 69 -1.43 -7.01 -3.33
C GLY A 69 -0.58 -6.27 -4.37
N LEU A 70 0.69 -6.63 -4.48
CA LEU A 70 1.62 -6.03 -5.45
C LEU A 70 1.25 -6.38 -6.90
N CYS A 71 0.84 -7.62 -7.18
CA CYS A 71 0.33 -8.05 -8.48
C CYS A 71 -0.90 -7.24 -8.91
N MET A 72 -1.84 -7.04 -8.00
CA MET A 72 -3.05 -6.26 -8.26
C MET A 72 -2.74 -4.79 -8.49
N ALA A 73 -1.82 -4.21 -7.71
CA ALA A 73 -1.35 -2.84 -7.91
C ALA A 73 -0.70 -2.67 -9.28
N TYR A 74 0.18 -3.60 -9.67
CA TYR A 74 0.76 -3.62 -11.01
C TYR A 74 -0.31 -3.64 -12.10
N THR A 75 -1.27 -4.55 -12.00
CA THR A 75 -2.33 -4.71 -13.00
C THR A 75 -3.19 -3.46 -13.15
N MET A 76 -3.52 -2.80 -12.04
CA MET A 76 -4.29 -1.55 -12.06
C MET A 76 -3.49 -0.41 -12.68
N CYS A 77 -2.22 -0.25 -12.30
CA CYS A 77 -1.35 0.80 -12.81
C CYS A 77 -1.02 0.61 -14.30
N ASP A 78 -0.66 -0.60 -14.72
CA ASP A 78 -0.38 -0.91 -16.13
C ASP A 78 -1.61 -0.62 -17.01
N ARG A 79 -2.79 -1.01 -16.57
CA ARG A 79 -4.04 -0.73 -17.28
C ARG A 79 -4.30 0.77 -17.41
N LEU A 80 -4.08 1.54 -16.33
CA LEU A 80 -4.27 2.98 -16.33
C LEU A 80 -3.26 3.69 -17.24
N LEU A 81 -1.98 3.29 -17.18
CA LEU A 81 -0.91 3.85 -18.02
C LEU A 81 -1.13 3.57 -19.51
N ARG A 82 -1.69 2.41 -19.85
CA ARG A 82 -2.06 2.09 -21.25
C ARG A 82 -3.21 2.93 -21.75
N ALA A 83 -4.18 3.23 -20.89
CA ALA A 83 -5.34 4.07 -21.24
C ALA A 83 -4.98 5.56 -21.27
N HIS A 84 -4.15 6.01 -20.35
CA HIS A 84 -3.81 7.42 -20.13
C HIS A 84 -2.31 7.60 -19.87
N ARG A 85 -1.51 7.70 -20.91
CA ARG A 85 -0.03 7.75 -20.83
C ARG A 85 0.54 8.94 -20.06
N ALA A 86 -0.21 10.01 -19.91
CA ALA A 86 0.20 11.23 -19.23
C ALA A 86 -0.17 11.25 -17.73
N GLU A 87 -0.84 10.23 -17.23
CA GLU A 87 -1.21 10.17 -15.80
C GLU A 87 0.03 9.95 -14.94
N ARG A 88 0.11 10.74 -13.88
CA ARG A 88 1.07 10.51 -12.79
C ARG A 88 0.44 9.59 -11.77
N ILE A 89 1.05 8.44 -11.56
CA ILE A 89 0.57 7.44 -10.62
C ILE A 89 1.53 7.38 -9.44
N GLN A 90 0.96 7.40 -8.24
CA GLN A 90 1.67 7.14 -7.01
C GLN A 90 1.06 5.93 -6.31
N ILE A 91 1.91 5.01 -5.88
CA ILE A 91 1.54 3.84 -5.08
C ILE A 91 2.02 4.07 -3.65
N ILE A 92 1.12 3.98 -2.69
CA ILE A 92 1.45 4.02 -1.27
C ILE A 92 1.15 2.64 -0.68
N CYS A 93 2.20 1.87 -0.42
CA CYS A 93 2.12 0.55 0.19
C CYS A 93 2.31 0.67 1.71
N ILE A 94 1.31 0.29 2.47
CA ILE A 94 1.37 0.27 3.94
C ILE A 94 1.37 -1.19 4.38
N THR A 95 2.46 -1.63 4.99
CA THR A 95 2.68 -3.03 5.35
C THR A 95 3.57 -3.16 6.57
N ASP A 96 3.43 -4.24 7.34
CA ASP A 96 4.37 -4.63 8.39
C ASP A 96 5.51 -5.52 7.86
N GLY A 97 5.65 -5.60 6.55
CA GLY A 97 6.70 -6.38 5.91
C GLY A 97 6.56 -7.90 6.06
N ARG A 98 5.38 -8.39 6.41
CA ARG A 98 5.11 -9.83 6.47
C ARG A 98 4.48 -10.29 5.16
N ALA A 99 4.99 -11.38 4.61
CA ALA A 99 4.40 -12.12 3.52
C ALA A 99 4.18 -13.55 4.00
N THR A 100 2.95 -13.87 4.40
CA THR A 100 2.61 -15.14 5.06
C THR A 100 1.72 -16.06 4.23
N SER A 101 1.29 -15.61 3.07
CA SER A 101 0.58 -16.42 2.09
C SER A 101 0.83 -15.89 0.67
N GLY A 102 0.67 -16.78 -0.31
CA GLY A 102 0.88 -16.53 -1.73
C GLY A 102 0.52 -17.77 -2.51
N ASP A 103 0.75 -17.76 -3.82
CA ASP A 103 0.51 -18.89 -4.72
C ASP A 103 1.69 -19.89 -4.70
N SER A 104 2.87 -19.46 -4.23
CA SER A 104 4.06 -20.28 -4.12
C SER A 104 4.34 -20.75 -2.69
N GLU A 105 5.24 -21.73 -2.55
CA GLU A 105 5.74 -22.21 -1.26
C GLU A 105 6.58 -21.15 -0.52
N ASP A 106 7.12 -20.15 -1.24
CA ASP A 106 7.87 -19.03 -0.68
C ASP A 106 7.16 -17.69 -0.96
N PRO A 107 6.23 -17.27 -0.09
CA PRO A 107 5.50 -15.99 -0.24
C PRO A 107 6.41 -14.77 -0.23
N VAL A 108 7.58 -14.85 0.42
CA VAL A 108 8.54 -13.75 0.46
C VAL A 108 9.24 -13.59 -0.88
N ALA A 109 9.69 -14.68 -1.49
CA ALA A 109 10.30 -14.66 -2.82
C ALA A 109 9.31 -14.17 -3.87
N GLU A 110 8.06 -14.61 -3.78
CA GLU A 110 6.98 -14.19 -4.66
C GLU A 110 6.70 -12.68 -4.53
N ALA A 111 6.61 -12.14 -3.31
CA ALA A 111 6.45 -10.71 -3.06
C ALA A 111 7.61 -9.89 -3.65
N LYS A 112 8.86 -10.36 -3.51
CA LYS A 112 10.04 -9.73 -4.11
C LYS A 112 10.00 -9.72 -5.63
N GLN A 113 9.52 -10.80 -6.25
CA GLN A 113 9.34 -10.88 -7.69
C GLN A 113 8.33 -9.82 -8.18
N TRP A 114 7.19 -9.72 -7.55
CA TRP A 114 6.18 -8.71 -7.90
C TRP A 114 6.64 -7.29 -7.63
N ALA A 115 7.42 -7.06 -6.57
CA ALA A 115 8.03 -5.75 -6.30
C ALA A 115 8.99 -5.33 -7.44
N ARG A 116 9.81 -6.25 -7.97
CA ARG A 116 10.66 -5.96 -9.13
C ARG A 116 9.84 -5.64 -10.38
N ILE A 117 8.80 -6.41 -10.65
CA ILE A 117 7.91 -6.19 -11.79
C ILE A 117 7.23 -4.82 -11.66
N LEU A 118 6.72 -4.49 -10.49
CA LEU A 118 6.10 -3.19 -10.21
C LEU A 118 7.10 -2.03 -10.42
N GLY A 119 8.36 -2.22 -10.01
CA GLY A 119 9.44 -1.26 -10.18
C GLY A 119 9.83 -0.99 -11.63
N THR A 120 9.31 -1.74 -12.61
CA THR A 120 9.50 -1.46 -14.04
C THR A 120 8.52 -0.43 -14.59
N LEU A 121 7.45 -0.14 -13.87
CA LEU A 121 6.47 0.86 -14.28
C LEU A 121 6.97 2.28 -13.97
N PRO A 122 6.60 3.28 -14.77
CA PRO A 122 6.88 4.69 -14.50
C PRO A 122 5.90 5.25 -13.46
N VAL A 123 6.00 4.74 -12.23
CA VAL A 123 5.15 5.12 -11.09
C VAL A 123 6.01 5.50 -9.90
N ASP A 124 5.53 6.43 -9.10
CA ASP A 124 6.18 6.78 -7.83
C ASP A 124 5.73 5.80 -6.74
N CYS A 125 6.66 5.12 -6.07
CA CYS A 125 6.35 4.20 -5.00
C CYS A 125 6.78 4.75 -3.65
N ILE A 126 5.89 4.64 -2.66
CA ILE A 126 6.17 4.94 -1.26
C ILE A 126 5.82 3.68 -0.45
N VAL A 127 6.73 3.25 0.41
CA VAL A 127 6.47 2.17 1.34
C VAL A 127 6.49 2.71 2.76
N ILE A 128 5.37 2.54 3.45
CA ILE A 128 5.21 2.88 4.86
C ILE A 128 5.24 1.58 5.65
N ASP A 129 6.32 1.41 6.40
CA ASP A 129 6.56 0.22 7.23
C ASP A 129 5.92 0.41 8.60
N THR A 130 4.96 -0.44 8.91
CA THR A 130 4.27 -0.47 10.20
C THR A 130 4.85 -1.51 11.16
N GLU A 131 6.00 -2.13 10.81
CA GLU A 131 6.67 -3.10 11.65
C GLU A 131 7.15 -2.45 12.94
N THR A 132 6.76 -3.05 14.07
CA THR A 132 7.17 -2.62 15.42
C THR A 132 7.87 -3.76 16.14
N GLY A 133 8.83 -3.41 17.00
CA GLY A 133 9.58 -4.38 17.81
C GLY A 133 11.07 -4.23 17.67
N PHE A 134 11.81 -4.94 18.53
CA PHE A 134 13.27 -4.92 18.55
C PHE A 134 13.89 -5.69 17.37
N ILE A 135 13.21 -6.72 16.87
CA ILE A 135 13.65 -7.50 15.72
C ILE A 135 12.79 -7.11 14.53
N LYS A 136 13.39 -6.45 13.56
CA LYS A 136 12.73 -6.08 12.30
C LYS A 136 13.14 -7.06 11.21
N LEU A 137 12.15 -7.62 10.49
CA LEU A 137 12.39 -8.53 9.36
C LEU A 137 13.00 -7.80 8.16
N GLY A 138 12.73 -6.49 8.04
CA GLY A 138 13.29 -5.64 7.01
C GLY A 138 12.75 -5.86 5.61
N LEU A 139 11.74 -6.73 5.42
CA LEU A 139 11.19 -7.04 4.11
C LEU A 139 10.57 -5.80 3.45
N ALA A 140 9.85 -4.96 4.20
CA ALA A 140 9.27 -3.73 3.67
C ALA A 140 10.33 -2.81 3.03
N LYS A 141 11.49 -2.68 3.67
CA LYS A 141 12.62 -1.90 3.15
C LYS A 141 13.24 -2.52 1.90
N GLU A 142 13.32 -3.84 1.84
CA GLU A 142 13.82 -4.57 0.67
C GLU A 142 12.86 -4.44 -0.52
N LEU A 143 11.56 -4.61 -0.29
CA LEU A 143 10.54 -4.41 -1.31
C LEU A 143 10.55 -2.98 -1.87
N CYS A 144 10.71 -1.99 -0.98
CA CYS A 144 10.84 -0.59 -1.38
C CYS A 144 11.98 -0.37 -2.35
N LYS A 145 13.16 -0.95 -2.09
CA LYS A 145 14.31 -0.88 -3.02
C LYS A 145 14.00 -1.52 -4.37
N LEU A 146 13.35 -2.68 -4.37
CA LEU A 146 12.96 -3.39 -5.60
C LEU A 146 11.94 -2.61 -6.44
N MET A 147 11.08 -1.83 -5.78
CA MET A 147 10.12 -0.95 -6.43
C MET A 147 10.69 0.44 -6.81
N ASN A 148 11.99 0.68 -6.58
CA ASN A 148 12.62 1.99 -6.76
C ASN A 148 11.91 3.12 -5.98
N GLY A 149 11.40 2.79 -4.80
CA GLY A 149 10.55 3.67 -4.00
C GLY A 149 11.25 4.40 -2.86
N SER A 150 10.47 5.18 -2.14
CA SER A 150 10.87 5.88 -0.91
C SER A 150 10.32 5.15 0.32
N TYR A 151 11.18 4.88 1.31
CA TYR A 151 10.86 4.13 2.51
C TYR A 151 10.66 5.04 3.72
N TYR A 152 9.62 4.79 4.48
CA TYR A 152 9.33 5.47 5.74
C TYR A 152 8.85 4.49 6.80
N ALA A 153 9.38 4.60 8.02
CA ALA A 153 8.89 3.84 9.16
C ALA A 153 7.75 4.61 9.85
N MET A 154 6.66 3.95 10.18
CA MET A 154 5.46 4.55 10.76
C MET A 154 5.72 5.18 12.14
N ASP A 155 6.67 4.65 12.91
CA ASP A 155 7.07 5.18 14.22
C ASP A 155 7.79 6.52 14.13
N THR A 156 8.36 6.84 12.97
CA THR A 156 9.11 8.08 12.71
C THR A 156 8.34 9.10 11.88
N ILE A 157 7.15 8.73 11.38
CA ILE A 157 6.37 9.59 10.51
C ILE A 157 4.99 9.86 11.11
N THR A 158 4.60 11.12 11.17
CA THR A 158 3.25 11.54 11.56
C THR A 158 2.30 11.50 10.36
N ALA A 159 0.98 11.57 10.59
CA ALA A 159 0.00 11.70 9.50
C ALA A 159 0.33 12.87 8.57
N ASP A 160 0.73 14.02 9.11
CA ASP A 160 1.18 15.18 8.33
C ASP A 160 2.49 14.91 7.58
N GLY A 161 3.38 14.09 8.14
CA GLY A 161 4.60 13.63 7.50
C GLY A 161 4.30 12.78 6.27
N ILE A 162 3.32 11.88 6.35
CA ILE A 162 2.87 11.06 5.22
C ILE A 162 2.33 11.94 4.09
N LEU A 163 1.53 12.94 4.41
CA LEU A 163 1.01 13.90 3.44
C LEU A 163 2.12 14.69 2.73
N ARG A 164 3.14 15.12 3.46
CA ARG A 164 4.29 15.84 2.86
C ARG A 164 5.09 14.97 1.90
N VAL A 165 5.19 13.69 2.20
CA VAL A 165 5.93 12.73 1.37
C VAL A 165 5.15 12.37 0.11
N SER A 166 3.84 12.22 0.20
CA SER A 166 2.98 11.92 -0.96
C SER A 166 2.89 13.07 -1.97
N ARG A 167 3.34 14.27 -1.58
CA ARG A 167 3.28 15.47 -2.43
C ARG A 167 4.62 15.86 -3.09
N ARG A 168 5.68 15.11 -2.86
CA ARG A 168 6.97 15.30 -3.56
C ARG A 168 6.99 14.58 -4.89
#